data_8b347f154d1dfe15dc0c7e90ec218a00
#
_entry.id   8b347f154d1dfe15dc0c7e90ec218a00
#
_cell.length_a   1.000
_cell.length_b   1.000
_cell.length_c   1.000
_cell.angle_alpha   90.00
_cell.angle_beta   90.00
_cell.angle_gamma   90.00
#
_symmetry.space_group_name_H-M   'P 1'
#
loop_
_entity.id
_entity.type
_entity.pdbx_description
1 polymer ?
#
loop_
_entity_poly.entity_id
_entity_poly.type
_entity_poly.pdbx_seq_one_letter_code
_entity_poly.pdbx_strand_id
1 'polypeptide(L)'
;CSDDPEDQPVVPTDVEKVSGIETNYVLGLHEYLEITPDIELSNENESISYEWSIDYETVSTERNLSFKCDELLNDVNCYFKASSSTGAKIAEFKLSVTSPYDKGLLLLSQTGDGAMLTFKRLDIMATPASPYAFKDNNPTLSLGKEALALCWKGEGLTNLGNSIKDQDTEIILSSGN
;
A
#
# COMPACT_ATOMS: atom_id res chain seq x y z
N CYS A 1 62.16 8.89 -18.72
CA CYS A 1 61.38 7.93 -17.91
C CYS A 1 60.13 8.64 -17.50
N SER A 2 59.05 8.33 -18.19
CA SER A 2 57.70 8.71 -17.78
C SER A 2 57.17 7.55 -16.91
N ASP A 3 57.09 7.78 -15.62
CA ASP A 3 56.25 6.96 -14.76
C ASP A 3 54.81 7.36 -15.09
N ASP A 4 54.20 6.57 -15.98
CA ASP A 4 52.73 6.51 -16.09
C ASP A 4 52.22 5.94 -14.78
N PRO A 5 51.28 6.59 -14.10
CA PRO A 5 50.65 5.99 -12.93
C PRO A 5 49.95 4.71 -13.41
N GLU A 6 50.46 3.56 -12.98
CA GLU A 6 49.88 2.26 -13.28
C GLU A 6 48.37 2.33 -13.00
N ASP A 7 47.62 1.97 -14.03
CA ASP A 7 46.18 1.76 -14.00
C ASP A 7 45.91 0.59 -13.00
N GLN A 8 45.79 0.96 -11.73
CA GLN A 8 45.49 -0.02 -10.69
C GLN A 8 44.09 -0.59 -11.00
N PRO A 9 43.96 -1.90 -11.12
CA PRO A 9 42.64 -2.49 -11.40
C PRO A 9 41.66 -2.06 -10.33
N VAL A 10 40.59 -1.39 -10.75
CA VAL A 10 39.50 -1.00 -9.83
C VAL A 10 38.89 -2.28 -9.25
N VAL A 11 38.98 -2.44 -7.94
CA VAL A 11 38.35 -3.56 -7.24
C VAL A 11 36.84 -3.33 -7.33
N PRO A 12 36.05 -4.26 -7.91
CA PRO A 12 34.63 -4.10 -8.04
C PRO A 12 33.94 -4.06 -6.66
N THR A 13 32.80 -3.40 -6.60
CA THR A 13 32.01 -3.29 -5.37
C THR A 13 31.05 -4.46 -5.26
N ASP A 14 31.08 -5.14 -4.11
CA ASP A 14 30.11 -6.16 -3.76
C ASP A 14 29.05 -5.60 -2.79
N VAL A 15 27.79 -5.97 -2.99
CA VAL A 15 26.74 -5.80 -2.00
C VAL A 15 26.84 -6.98 -1.01
N GLU A 16 27.39 -6.73 0.17
CA GLU A 16 27.64 -7.78 1.16
C GLU A 16 26.37 -8.14 1.91
N LYS A 17 25.58 -7.14 2.31
CA LYS A 17 24.38 -7.34 3.08
C LYS A 17 23.34 -6.26 2.83
N VAL A 18 22.07 -6.65 2.91
CA VAL A 18 20.89 -5.78 2.99
C VAL A 18 20.14 -6.10 4.27
N SER A 19 19.80 -5.08 5.04
CA SER A 19 19.03 -5.15 6.29
C SER A 19 18.13 -3.92 6.46
N GLY A 20 17.43 -3.80 7.59
CA GLY A 20 16.52 -2.68 7.84
C GLY A 20 15.18 -2.80 7.11
N ILE A 21 14.87 -3.96 6.55
CA ILE A 21 13.57 -4.26 5.93
C ILE A 21 12.88 -5.34 6.77
N GLU A 22 11.67 -5.05 7.22
CA GLU A 22 10.85 -6.01 7.95
C GLU A 22 10.24 -7.04 6.99
N THR A 23 9.87 -8.20 7.51
CA THR A 23 9.29 -9.28 6.69
C THR A 23 7.85 -9.03 6.30
N ASN A 24 7.12 -8.18 7.05
CA ASN A 24 5.71 -7.89 6.81
C ASN A 24 5.39 -6.44 7.15
N TYR A 25 4.65 -5.79 6.27
CA TYR A 25 4.09 -4.46 6.48
C TYR A 25 2.56 -4.52 6.34
N VAL A 26 1.87 -3.83 7.25
CA VAL A 26 0.42 -3.65 7.20
C VAL A 26 0.12 -2.16 7.33
N LEU A 27 -0.46 -1.58 6.31
CA LEU A 27 -0.80 -0.17 6.25
C LEU A 27 -2.28 0.04 5.94
N GLY A 28 -2.75 1.24 6.22
CA GLY A 28 -4.06 1.72 5.79
C GLY A 28 -4.02 2.24 4.34
N LEU A 29 -5.18 2.22 3.69
CA LEU A 29 -5.35 2.84 2.38
C LEU A 29 -4.96 4.33 2.45
N HIS A 30 -4.22 4.80 1.44
CA HIS A 30 -3.64 6.15 1.32
C HIS A 30 -2.48 6.48 2.27
N GLU A 31 -2.05 5.57 3.12
CA GLU A 31 -0.81 5.73 3.89
C GLU A 31 0.43 5.52 3.01
N TYR A 32 1.57 6.00 3.48
CA TYR A 32 2.85 5.83 2.80
C TYR A 32 3.65 4.70 3.44
N LEU A 33 4.10 3.75 2.62
CA LEU A 33 5.12 2.79 2.99
C LEU A 33 6.48 3.45 2.80
N GLU A 34 7.16 3.73 3.90
CA GLU A 34 8.49 4.31 3.89
C GLU A 34 9.51 3.32 4.44
N ILE A 35 10.52 2.98 3.63
CA ILE A 35 11.58 2.06 4.01
C ILE A 35 12.92 2.66 3.65
N THR A 36 13.84 2.64 4.61
CA THR A 36 15.24 3.03 4.41
C THR A 36 16.11 1.81 4.70
N PRO A 37 16.57 1.08 3.68
CA PRO A 37 17.39 -0.11 3.87
C PRO A 37 18.81 0.24 4.31
N ASP A 38 19.37 -0.58 5.16
CA ASP A 38 20.79 -0.58 5.47
C ASP A 38 21.53 -1.50 4.51
N ILE A 39 22.55 -0.98 3.83
CA ILE A 39 23.30 -1.69 2.80
C ILE A 39 24.77 -1.65 3.16
N GLU A 40 25.36 -2.82 3.36
CA GLU A 40 26.79 -2.99 3.58
C GLU A 40 27.46 -3.32 2.24
N LEU A 41 28.49 -2.55 1.89
CA LEU A 41 29.26 -2.68 0.66
C LEU A 41 30.71 -3.02 1.00
N SER A 42 31.35 -3.83 0.15
CA SER A 42 32.79 -4.17 0.31
C SER A 42 33.70 -2.93 0.13
N ASN A 43 33.29 -2.00 -0.70
CA ASN A 43 33.95 -0.70 -0.98
C ASN A 43 32.94 0.25 -1.64
N GLU A 44 33.36 1.46 -1.99
CA GLU A 44 32.52 2.49 -2.64
C GLU A 44 33.04 2.86 -4.04
N ASN A 45 33.68 1.93 -4.73
CA ASN A 45 34.31 2.20 -6.03
C ASN A 45 33.30 2.28 -7.19
N GLU A 46 32.12 1.66 -7.03
CA GLU A 46 31.08 1.61 -8.06
C GLU A 46 29.73 2.09 -7.50
N SER A 47 28.89 2.58 -8.40
CA SER A 47 27.51 2.90 -8.07
C SER A 47 26.65 1.63 -8.00
N ILE A 48 25.76 1.57 -7.02
CA ILE A 48 24.78 0.50 -6.83
C ILE A 48 23.47 0.91 -7.47
N SER A 49 22.84 -0.01 -8.16
CA SER A 49 21.46 0.16 -8.66
C SER A 49 20.46 -0.52 -7.71
N TYR A 50 19.31 0.11 -7.59
CA TYR A 50 18.25 -0.33 -6.69
C TYR A 50 16.96 -0.60 -7.46
N GLU A 51 16.14 -1.50 -6.93
CA GLU A 51 14.84 -1.82 -7.47
C GLU A 51 13.91 -2.24 -6.33
N TRP A 52 12.76 -1.60 -6.26
CA TRP A 52 11.66 -1.98 -5.40
C TRP A 52 10.53 -2.53 -6.24
N SER A 53 10.03 -3.69 -5.87
CA SER A 53 8.87 -4.30 -6.52
C SER A 53 7.77 -4.60 -5.51
N ILE A 54 6.53 -4.30 -5.90
CA ILE A 54 5.31 -4.62 -5.15
C ILE A 54 4.40 -5.38 -6.11
N ASP A 55 3.95 -6.57 -5.71
CA ASP A 55 3.11 -7.47 -6.52
C ASP A 55 3.66 -7.68 -7.95
N TYR A 56 5.00 -7.89 -8.04
CA TYR A 56 5.76 -8.11 -9.28
C TYR A 56 5.90 -6.88 -10.20
N GLU A 57 5.44 -5.70 -9.78
CA GLU A 57 5.64 -4.47 -10.52
C GLU A 57 6.74 -3.62 -9.88
N THR A 58 7.65 -3.08 -10.69
CA THR A 58 8.69 -2.16 -10.22
C THR A 58 8.06 -0.81 -9.90
N VAL A 59 8.14 -0.40 -8.64
CA VAL A 59 7.54 0.85 -8.14
C VAL A 59 8.56 1.96 -7.89
N SER A 60 9.84 1.62 -7.70
CA SER A 60 10.91 2.59 -7.49
C SER A 60 12.28 2.01 -7.82
N THR A 61 13.20 2.88 -8.25
CA THR A 61 14.63 2.58 -8.43
C THR A 61 15.53 3.41 -7.49
N GLU A 62 14.93 4.10 -6.55
CA GLU A 62 15.65 4.85 -5.54
C GLU A 62 16.13 3.94 -4.40
N ARG A 63 17.16 4.37 -3.67
CA ARG A 63 17.65 3.62 -2.50
C ARG A 63 16.58 3.44 -1.44
N ASN A 64 15.88 4.54 -1.12
CA ASN A 64 14.81 4.55 -0.12
C ASN A 64 13.46 4.45 -0.83
N LEU A 65 12.53 3.68 -0.23
CA LEU A 65 11.17 3.61 -0.72
C LEU A 65 10.31 4.67 -0.03
N SER A 66 9.51 5.36 -0.82
CA SER A 66 8.33 6.10 -0.39
C SER A 66 7.21 5.78 -1.38
N PHE A 67 6.34 4.86 -0.98
CA PHE A 67 5.27 4.33 -1.83
C PHE A 67 3.92 4.62 -1.20
N LYS A 68 3.04 5.30 -1.93
CA LYS A 68 1.68 5.58 -1.51
C LYS A 68 0.78 4.38 -1.78
N CYS A 69 0.11 3.88 -0.74
CA CYS A 69 -0.77 2.72 -0.81
C CYS A 69 -2.18 3.15 -1.26
N ASP A 70 -2.39 3.35 -2.56
CA ASP A 70 -3.68 3.82 -3.11
C ASP A 70 -4.64 2.67 -3.49
N GLU A 71 -4.22 1.41 -3.34
CA GLU A 71 -5.01 0.22 -3.62
C GLU A 71 -5.00 -0.75 -2.44
N LEU A 72 -6.10 -1.50 -2.28
CA LEU A 72 -6.16 -2.58 -1.28
C LEU A 72 -5.29 -3.76 -1.74
N LEU A 73 -4.39 -4.21 -0.88
CA LEU A 73 -3.49 -5.32 -1.13
C LEU A 73 -3.62 -6.37 -0.02
N ASN A 74 -3.55 -7.64 -0.38
CA ASN A 74 -3.66 -8.72 0.59
C ASN A 74 -2.46 -9.65 0.51
N ASP A 75 -1.51 -9.46 1.43
CA ASP A 75 -0.33 -10.31 1.60
C ASP A 75 0.48 -10.49 0.29
N VAL A 76 0.63 -9.42 -0.49
CA VAL A 76 1.34 -9.47 -1.77
C VAL A 76 2.84 -9.60 -1.57
N ASN A 77 3.51 -10.26 -2.53
CA ASN A 77 4.96 -10.41 -2.50
C ASN A 77 5.63 -9.12 -2.98
N CYS A 78 6.61 -8.70 -2.20
CA CYS A 78 7.42 -7.54 -2.50
C CYS A 78 8.89 -7.87 -2.36
N TYR A 79 9.76 -7.14 -3.05
CA TYR A 79 11.19 -7.26 -2.85
C TYR A 79 11.91 -5.93 -3.02
N PHE A 80 13.04 -5.82 -2.35
CA PHE A 80 14.09 -4.86 -2.60
C PHE A 80 15.30 -5.58 -3.16
N LYS A 81 15.89 -5.03 -4.21
CA LYS A 81 17.10 -5.53 -4.83
C LYS A 81 18.15 -4.44 -4.91
N ALA A 82 19.34 -4.72 -4.42
CA ALA A 82 20.52 -3.90 -4.61
C ALA A 82 21.53 -4.65 -5.48
N SER A 83 21.98 -4.05 -6.58
CA SER A 83 22.83 -4.69 -7.58
C SER A 83 24.09 -3.89 -7.83
N SER A 84 25.22 -4.61 -7.92
CA SER A 84 26.52 -4.12 -8.39
C SER A 84 26.92 -4.84 -9.68
N SER A 85 28.13 -4.56 -10.18
CA SER A 85 28.69 -5.26 -11.34
C SER A 85 28.97 -6.74 -11.08
N THR A 86 29.18 -7.14 -9.82
CA THR A 86 29.53 -8.51 -9.40
C THR A 86 28.31 -9.35 -9.04
N GLY A 87 27.17 -8.74 -8.67
CA GLY A 87 25.99 -9.47 -8.28
C GLY A 87 24.92 -8.60 -7.61
N ALA A 88 23.93 -9.26 -7.04
CA ALA A 88 22.83 -8.59 -6.37
C ALA A 88 22.45 -9.28 -5.05
N LYS A 89 21.93 -8.50 -4.11
CA LYS A 89 21.22 -8.98 -2.90
C LYS A 89 19.77 -8.58 -2.97
N ILE A 90 18.91 -9.51 -2.55
CA ILE A 90 17.47 -9.34 -2.54
C ILE A 90 16.97 -9.51 -1.11
N ALA A 91 16.12 -8.62 -0.66
CA ALA A 91 15.35 -8.75 0.57
C ALA A 91 13.87 -8.83 0.19
N GLU A 92 13.20 -9.90 0.60
CA GLU A 92 11.80 -10.14 0.33
C GLU A 92 10.96 -9.73 1.53
N PHE A 93 9.76 -9.21 1.28
CA PHE A 93 8.79 -8.86 2.31
C PHE A 93 7.36 -9.00 1.78
N LYS A 94 6.39 -8.89 2.69
CA LYS A 94 4.97 -8.91 2.38
C LYS A 94 4.34 -7.57 2.68
N LEU A 95 3.37 -7.17 1.84
CA LEU A 95 2.59 -5.96 2.05
C LEU A 95 1.10 -6.28 2.05
N SER A 96 0.41 -5.77 3.07
CA SER A 96 -1.04 -5.70 3.11
C SER A 96 -1.47 -4.25 3.26
N VAL A 97 -2.39 -3.81 2.41
CA VAL A 97 -3.03 -2.51 2.51
C VAL A 97 -4.51 -2.73 2.79
N THR A 98 -4.99 -2.22 3.91
CA THR A 98 -6.34 -2.46 4.41
C THR A 98 -7.11 -1.16 4.51
N SER A 99 -8.44 -1.26 4.43
CA SER A 99 -9.35 -0.15 4.76
C SER A 99 -10.15 -0.50 6.01
N PRO A 100 -10.45 0.44 6.90
CA PRO A 100 -11.36 0.19 8.01
C PRO A 100 -12.78 -0.14 7.53
N TYR A 101 -13.08 0.09 6.24
CA TYR A 101 -14.39 -0.09 5.61
C TYR A 101 -14.45 -1.26 4.61
N ASP A 102 -13.44 -2.12 4.54
CA ASP A 102 -13.35 -3.21 3.55
C ASP A 102 -14.25 -4.40 3.85
N LYS A 103 -14.59 -4.65 5.12
CA LYS A 103 -15.35 -5.83 5.58
C LYS A 103 -16.44 -5.43 6.56
N GLY A 104 -17.63 -5.12 6.07
CA GLY A 104 -18.67 -4.69 6.97
C GLY A 104 -20.01 -4.43 6.31
N LEU A 105 -20.88 -3.82 7.10
CA LEU A 105 -22.22 -3.39 6.72
C LEU A 105 -22.28 -1.87 6.67
N LEU A 106 -22.71 -1.33 5.54
CA LEU A 106 -23.09 0.07 5.40
C LEU A 106 -24.59 0.22 5.55
N LEU A 107 -25.01 1.16 6.36
CA LEU A 107 -26.40 1.51 6.60
C LEU A 107 -26.61 3.00 6.32
N LEU A 108 -27.41 3.31 5.31
CA LEU A 108 -27.91 4.65 5.09
C LEU A 108 -29.21 4.82 5.89
N SER A 109 -29.26 5.82 6.74
CA SER A 109 -30.43 6.11 7.59
C SER A 109 -30.82 7.57 7.53
N GLN A 110 -32.09 7.83 7.84
CA GLN A 110 -32.64 9.17 7.98
C GLN A 110 -32.68 9.55 9.47
N THR A 111 -32.14 10.69 9.79
CA THR A 111 -32.19 11.31 11.11
C THR A 111 -32.94 12.65 11.07
N GLY A 112 -33.18 13.27 12.24
CA GLY A 112 -33.72 14.63 12.30
C GLY A 112 -32.80 15.67 11.66
N ASP A 113 -31.50 15.40 11.59
CA ASP A 113 -30.48 16.31 11.05
C ASP A 113 -30.14 16.02 9.57
N GLY A 114 -30.72 14.96 8.99
CA GLY A 114 -30.51 14.59 7.59
C GLY A 114 -30.07 13.14 7.39
N ALA A 115 -29.54 12.85 6.21
CA ALA A 115 -29.04 11.53 5.88
C ALA A 115 -27.73 11.22 6.62
N MET A 116 -27.60 9.99 7.10
CA MET A 116 -26.45 9.50 7.84
C MET A 116 -25.99 8.15 7.28
N LEU A 117 -24.70 8.00 7.03
CA LEU A 117 -24.08 6.74 6.63
C LEU A 117 -23.32 6.16 7.83
N THR A 118 -23.77 5.02 8.28
CA THR A 118 -23.14 4.25 9.36
C THR A 118 -22.40 3.04 8.78
N PHE A 119 -21.22 2.75 9.28
CA PHE A 119 -20.49 1.53 8.98
C PHE A 119 -20.33 0.66 10.23
N LYS A 120 -20.55 -0.63 10.11
CA LYS A 120 -20.28 -1.62 11.14
C LYS A 120 -19.38 -2.71 10.59
N ARG A 121 -18.19 -2.82 11.15
CA ARG A 121 -17.26 -3.89 10.84
C ARG A 121 -17.83 -5.25 11.30
N LEU A 122 -17.75 -6.29 10.47
CA LEU A 122 -18.31 -7.62 10.75
C LEU A 122 -17.24 -8.68 11.01
N ASP A 123 -16.02 -8.49 10.57
CA ASP A 123 -14.90 -9.39 10.82
C ASP A 123 -14.35 -9.27 12.26
N ILE A 124 -14.48 -8.09 12.87
CA ILE A 124 -14.13 -7.85 14.27
C ILE A 124 -15.38 -7.34 15.00
N MET A 125 -16.16 -8.26 15.53
CA MET A 125 -17.45 -7.97 16.15
C MET A 125 -17.41 -6.99 17.32
N ALA A 126 -16.29 -6.95 18.05
CA ALA A 126 -16.07 -6.04 19.17
C ALA A 126 -15.85 -4.56 18.73
N THR A 127 -15.52 -4.30 17.46
CA THR A 127 -15.35 -2.94 16.97
C THR A 127 -16.68 -2.20 16.98
N PRO A 128 -16.82 -1.04 17.62
CA PRO A 128 -18.02 -0.23 17.56
C PRO A 128 -18.41 0.14 16.13
N ALA A 129 -19.69 0.42 15.89
CA ALA A 129 -20.11 1.01 14.63
C ALA A 129 -19.58 2.46 14.52
N SER A 130 -19.19 2.87 13.31
CA SER A 130 -18.86 4.27 12.99
C SER A 130 -20.12 4.96 12.46
N PRO A 131 -20.84 5.74 13.28
CA PRO A 131 -22.13 6.29 12.88
C PRO A 131 -22.04 7.38 11.81
N TYR A 132 -20.88 8.00 11.68
CA TYR A 132 -20.64 9.11 10.76
C TYR A 132 -19.60 8.77 9.70
N ALA A 133 -19.62 7.52 9.19
CA ALA A 133 -18.59 7.02 8.26
C ALA A 133 -18.36 7.94 7.04
N PHE A 134 -19.40 8.57 6.50
CA PHE A 134 -19.24 9.53 5.40
C PHE A 134 -18.53 10.80 5.86
N LYS A 135 -19.01 11.42 6.95
CA LYS A 135 -18.50 12.70 7.43
C LYS A 135 -17.08 12.61 7.95
N ASP A 136 -16.75 11.50 8.60
CA ASP A 136 -15.40 11.26 9.15
C ASP A 136 -14.34 11.19 8.04
N ASN A 137 -14.73 10.68 6.86
CA ASN A 137 -13.84 10.60 5.69
C ASN A 137 -13.97 11.79 4.72
N ASN A 138 -15.03 12.61 4.87
CA ASN A 138 -15.29 13.76 4.02
C ASN A 138 -15.69 14.97 4.87
N PRO A 139 -14.76 15.53 5.68
CA PRO A 139 -15.11 16.53 6.71
C PRO A 139 -15.71 17.83 6.15
N THR A 140 -15.43 18.15 4.88
CA THR A 140 -15.94 19.33 4.19
C THR A 140 -17.25 19.10 3.44
N LEU A 141 -17.70 17.83 3.35
CA LEU A 141 -18.92 17.45 2.66
C LEU A 141 -20.00 17.04 3.65
N SER A 142 -21.24 17.11 3.22
CA SER A 142 -22.39 16.56 3.97
C SER A 142 -23.27 15.75 3.03
N LEU A 143 -23.90 14.73 3.55
CA LEU A 143 -25.04 14.11 2.89
C LEU A 143 -26.22 15.07 2.93
N GLY A 144 -27.12 14.97 1.93
CA GLY A 144 -28.34 15.76 1.88
C GLY A 144 -29.29 15.47 3.03
N LYS A 145 -30.43 16.15 3.03
CA LYS A 145 -31.42 16.03 4.11
C LYS A 145 -32.19 14.72 4.10
N GLU A 146 -32.29 14.08 2.94
CA GLU A 146 -33.09 12.86 2.78
C GLU A 146 -32.22 11.69 2.37
N ALA A 147 -32.34 10.58 3.08
CA ALA A 147 -31.72 9.31 2.74
C ALA A 147 -32.58 8.58 1.71
N LEU A 148 -32.17 8.59 0.44
CA LEU A 148 -32.95 8.04 -0.66
C LEU A 148 -32.52 6.62 -1.03
N ALA A 149 -31.24 6.40 -1.34
CA ALA A 149 -30.74 5.11 -1.77
C ALA A 149 -29.28 4.91 -1.42
N LEU A 150 -28.95 3.65 -1.14
CA LEU A 150 -27.60 3.13 -1.04
C LEU A 150 -27.53 1.92 -1.97
N CYS A 151 -26.64 1.94 -2.95
CA CYS A 151 -26.37 0.78 -3.75
C CYS A 151 -24.87 0.56 -3.93
N TRP A 152 -24.51 -0.69 -4.09
CA TRP A 152 -23.16 -1.10 -4.40
C TRP A 152 -23.09 -1.51 -5.87
N LYS A 153 -22.11 -0.96 -6.57
CA LYS A 153 -21.76 -1.32 -7.94
C LYS A 153 -20.39 -2.02 -7.89
N GLY A 154 -20.35 -3.24 -8.34
CA GLY A 154 -19.13 -4.03 -8.47
C GLY A 154 -19.45 -5.33 -9.20
N GLU A 155 -18.46 -5.98 -9.78
CA GLU A 155 -18.65 -7.33 -10.32
C GLU A 155 -18.92 -8.30 -9.17
N GLY A 156 -20.09 -8.87 -9.22
CA GLY A 156 -20.79 -9.55 -8.16
C GLY A 156 -19.94 -10.36 -7.19
N LEU A 157 -20.41 -10.42 -5.95
CA LEU A 157 -20.02 -11.43 -4.97
C LEU A 157 -20.09 -12.80 -5.64
N THR A 158 -18.98 -13.27 -6.18
CA THR A 158 -18.89 -14.68 -6.56
C THR A 158 -19.00 -15.46 -5.28
N ASN A 159 -20.04 -16.26 -5.18
CA ASN A 159 -20.23 -17.19 -4.11
C ASN A 159 -18.93 -17.94 -3.83
N LEU A 160 -18.54 -17.96 -2.55
CA LEU A 160 -17.58 -18.88 -1.98
C LEU A 160 -16.09 -18.55 -2.26
N GLY A 161 -15.56 -17.60 -1.49
CA GLY A 161 -14.15 -17.65 -1.11
C GLY A 161 -13.11 -17.23 -2.14
N ASN A 162 -13.49 -16.77 -3.31
CA ASN A 162 -12.56 -16.17 -4.25
C ASN A 162 -12.44 -14.66 -3.98
N SER A 163 -11.22 -14.23 -3.77
CA SER A 163 -10.89 -12.80 -3.69
C SER A 163 -11.48 -12.08 -4.89
N ILE A 164 -12.33 -11.11 -4.63
CA ILE A 164 -12.77 -10.16 -5.63
C ILE A 164 -11.53 -9.33 -5.97
N LYS A 165 -10.91 -9.61 -7.09
CA LYS A 165 -9.99 -8.70 -7.73
C LYS A 165 -10.83 -7.65 -8.44
N ASP A 166 -11.38 -6.74 -7.67
CA ASP A 166 -12.23 -5.74 -8.26
C ASP A 166 -11.82 -4.35 -7.85
N GLN A 167 -11.09 -3.74 -8.75
CA GLN A 167 -10.62 -2.37 -8.65
C GLN A 167 -11.74 -1.36 -8.93
N ASP A 168 -12.92 -1.82 -9.36
CA ASP A 168 -14.03 -0.97 -9.80
C ASP A 168 -15.25 -1.01 -8.86
N THR A 169 -15.03 -1.28 -7.58
CA THR A 169 -16.14 -1.29 -6.60
C THR A 169 -16.51 0.14 -6.21
N GLU A 170 -17.71 0.54 -6.51
CA GLU A 170 -18.27 1.85 -6.14
C GLU A 170 -19.45 1.71 -5.20
N ILE A 171 -19.53 2.58 -4.20
CA ILE A 171 -20.73 2.78 -3.38
C ILE A 171 -21.42 4.04 -3.87
N ILE A 172 -22.63 3.89 -4.39
CA ILE A 172 -23.44 4.99 -4.88
C ILE A 172 -24.43 5.38 -3.78
N LEU A 173 -24.34 6.63 -3.35
CA LEU A 173 -25.26 7.23 -2.41
C LEU A 173 -26.17 8.21 -3.15
N SER A 174 -27.47 8.15 -2.90
CA SER A 174 -28.42 9.17 -3.30
C SER A 174 -29.01 9.82 -2.07
N SER A 175 -28.93 11.13 -2.00
CA SER A 175 -29.55 11.93 -0.95
C SER A 175 -30.29 13.12 -1.55
N GLY A 176 -31.46 13.47 -0.99
CA GLY A 176 -32.24 14.65 -1.39
C GLY A 176 -31.78 15.91 -0.65
N ASN A 177 -32.07 17.05 -1.21
CA ASN A 177 -31.82 18.38 -0.61
C ASN A 177 -32.96 18.83 0.30
#